data_dc57ba39364c26a86d50a1f25633b58e
#
_entry.id   dc57ba39364c26a86d50a1f25633b58e
#
_cell.length_a   1.000
_cell.length_b   1.000
_cell.length_c   1.000
_cell.angle_alpha   90.00
_cell.angle_beta   90.00
_cell.angle_gamma   90.00
#
_symmetry.space_group_name_H-M   'P 1'
#
loop_
_entity.id
_entity.type
_entity.pdbx_description
1 polymer ?
#
loop_
_entity_poly.entity_id
_entity_poly.type
_entity_poly.pdbx_seq_one_letter_code
_entity_poly.pdbx_strand_id
1 'polypeptide(L)'
;MASAFLNAAAKFIFTRRQTGPEQAPSPTCAPSHQQRSVRFETRAGDPNLMSPSSSLPGAQAQRFDDDDPLSDAFATAAAQESLPEPDPMPVDGGTLSLSTRVEYSALPRGSTQEVFGLVTIQAPMTSCAQERQAMDLICVLDVSGSMRGDKLRQVQDAVRFVIDQALPTDRLGLVTFNSFAKRALRLRRMDTEGRDEAIAETLRLSAGGGTSIASGLETAVQVMEQRRQRNRVSAILLLTDGIDGSARHRLPSLVGRARAAGCALYTFGFGADHDAGLLSEVAEQAETPFTYVEDTEHIREAFAGAVGGLASVVAQRVELTLNGRVALKTVHTAFAVRRVSESSAVVSIPDIFAGERRDVVLELVVPAAEGTAEMTELLEASARYADLTLQRGVGVLVQSSSVLMTAERVAEPQPEAEPDEEVSAQRERVEVTQALQEAAAHSDAGRYEAAQQLLEAADQRLESAGRKEKTRVHNALAQELADARGRMKSRGAWEQGGRAEVRDACQMHKMQRCTNTASSSKGGVQKSAKMMYISAQQDEWVQRSKNC
;
A
#
# COMPACT_ATOMS: atom_id res chain seq x y z
N MET A 1 27.76 -4.08 22.62
CA MET A 1 28.23 -3.55 21.31
C MET A 1 27.13 -3.61 20.22
N ALA A 2 25.97 -4.21 20.47
CA ALA A 2 24.88 -4.28 19.50
C ALA A 2 24.03 -3.00 19.38
N SER A 3 24.08 -2.11 20.38
CA SER A 3 23.27 -0.87 20.43
C SER A 3 23.78 0.27 19.53
N ALA A 4 25.00 0.20 19.04
CA ALA A 4 25.59 1.30 18.25
C ALA A 4 25.24 1.27 16.76
N PHE A 5 24.82 0.12 16.22
CA PHE A 5 24.53 -0.02 14.79
C PHE A 5 23.07 0.34 14.42
N LEU A 6 22.13 0.22 15.33
CA LEU A 6 20.72 0.61 15.11
C LEU A 6 20.52 2.13 14.98
N ASN A 7 21.42 2.92 15.57
CA ASN A 7 21.34 4.39 15.53
C ASN A 7 21.78 5.02 14.19
N ALA A 8 22.46 4.29 13.32
CA ALA A 8 22.91 4.82 12.03
C ALA A 8 21.81 4.76 10.95
N ALA A 9 20.97 3.72 10.96
CA ALA A 9 19.92 3.54 9.95
C ALA A 9 18.72 4.48 10.16
N ALA A 10 18.36 4.77 11.40
CA ALA A 10 17.24 5.66 11.73
C ALA A 10 17.48 7.13 11.33
N LYS A 11 18.74 7.56 11.19
CA LYS A 11 19.08 8.94 10.83
C LYS A 11 18.94 9.26 9.33
N PHE A 12 18.84 8.28 8.45
CA PHE A 12 18.83 8.53 7.00
C PHE A 12 17.44 8.70 6.40
N ILE A 13 16.36 8.31 7.08
CA ILE A 13 14.98 8.37 6.55
C ILE A 13 14.24 9.64 6.98
N PHE A 14 14.68 10.39 7.99
CA PHE A 14 13.92 11.51 8.57
C PHE A 14 14.48 12.92 8.35
N THR A 15 15.54 13.12 7.55
CA THR A 15 16.13 14.45 7.32
C THR A 15 15.74 15.06 5.96
N ARG A 16 14.45 15.06 5.63
CA ARG A 16 13.97 15.83 4.46
C ARG A 16 12.65 16.55 4.73
N ARG A 17 12.60 17.35 5.82
CA ARG A 17 11.66 18.48 5.95
C ARG A 17 12.02 19.31 7.21
N GLN A 18 12.88 20.29 7.03
CA GLN A 18 12.84 21.62 7.62
C GLN A 18 14.21 22.27 7.50
N THR A 19 14.42 23.10 6.48
CA THR A 19 15.27 24.29 6.57
C THR A 19 14.74 25.29 5.57
N GLY A 20 14.32 26.45 6.08
CA GLY A 20 14.04 27.64 5.31
C GLY A 20 15.36 28.28 4.81
N PRO A 21 15.30 29.34 4.00
CA PRO A 21 16.40 29.76 3.16
C PRO A 21 17.47 30.49 3.95
N GLU A 22 18.69 30.00 3.91
CA GLU A 22 19.89 30.73 4.33
C GLU A 22 20.73 31.10 3.12
N GLN A 23 21.21 32.33 3.15
CA GLN A 23 21.82 33.10 2.07
C GLN A 23 23.13 32.51 1.55
N ALA A 24 23.31 32.55 0.23
CA ALA A 24 24.55 32.19 -0.47
C ALA A 24 25.60 33.32 -0.37
N PRO A 25 26.89 32.99 -0.22
CA PRO A 25 27.97 33.93 -0.50
C PRO A 25 28.41 33.86 -1.96
N SER A 26 28.74 35.02 -2.50
CA SER A 26 29.15 35.29 -3.89
C SER A 26 30.46 34.63 -4.28
N PRO A 27 30.64 34.27 -5.55
CA PRO A 27 31.93 33.78 -6.06
C PRO A 27 32.77 34.89 -6.69
N THR A 28 34.06 34.82 -6.46
CA THR A 28 35.11 35.65 -7.10
C THR A 28 35.69 35.00 -8.35
N CYS A 29 35.72 35.84 -9.40
CA CYS A 29 36.66 35.93 -10.56
C CYS A 29 37.12 34.73 -11.42
N ALA A 30 36.85 34.96 -12.65
CA ALA A 30 37.16 34.47 -14.00
C ALA A 30 38.61 34.11 -14.34
N PRO A 31 38.95 33.62 -15.61
CA PRO A 31 38.82 34.43 -16.84
C PRO A 31 38.38 33.71 -18.15
N SER A 32 37.72 34.49 -18.97
CA SER A 32 37.70 34.66 -20.42
C SER A 32 38.01 33.54 -21.43
N HIS A 33 37.09 33.30 -22.35
CA HIS A 33 37.36 33.26 -23.80
C HIS A 33 36.12 33.64 -24.66
N GLN A 34 36.32 34.71 -25.36
CA GLN A 34 35.82 35.24 -26.65
C GLN A 34 34.42 34.87 -27.20
N GLN A 35 33.64 35.93 -27.26
CA GLN A 35 32.42 36.12 -28.04
C GLN A 35 32.70 36.20 -29.56
N ARG A 36 31.78 35.62 -30.34
CA ARG A 36 31.46 36.09 -31.69
C ARG A 36 30.00 36.52 -31.74
N SER A 37 29.82 37.84 -31.82
CA SER A 37 28.55 38.49 -32.07
C SER A 37 28.21 38.46 -33.55
N VAL A 38 26.97 38.07 -33.89
CA VAL A 38 26.37 38.37 -35.20
C VAL A 38 25.22 39.35 -34.94
N ARG A 39 25.42 40.59 -35.44
CA ARG A 39 24.37 41.62 -35.51
C ARG A 39 23.42 41.29 -36.65
N PHE A 40 22.12 41.39 -36.38
CA PHE A 40 21.13 41.62 -37.44
C PHE A 40 20.46 42.97 -37.24
N GLU A 41 20.50 43.76 -38.29
CA GLU A 41 19.98 45.12 -38.39
C GLU A 41 18.45 45.10 -38.50
N THR A 42 17.83 46.03 -37.77
CA THR A 42 16.41 46.37 -37.88
C THR A 42 16.15 47.20 -39.12
N ARG A 43 15.19 46.78 -39.94
CA ARG A 43 14.57 47.61 -40.97
C ARG A 43 13.11 47.86 -40.60
N ALA A 44 12.77 49.11 -40.39
CA ALA A 44 11.43 49.60 -40.13
C ALA A 44 10.59 49.66 -41.42
N GLY A 45 9.28 49.44 -41.29
CA GLY A 45 8.25 49.89 -42.25
C GLY A 45 7.26 48.80 -42.66
N ASP A 46 6.08 48.70 -42.06
CA ASP A 46 4.79 49.01 -42.68
C ASP A 46 3.61 48.72 -41.73
N PRO A 47 2.67 49.66 -41.51
CA PRO A 47 1.52 49.45 -40.65
C PRO A 47 0.29 49.10 -41.52
N ASN A 48 0.08 47.85 -41.86
CA ASN A 48 -1.23 47.34 -42.25
C ASN A 48 -1.16 45.84 -42.62
N LEU A 49 -1.19 44.98 -41.58
CA LEU A 49 -1.58 43.59 -41.76
C LEU A 49 -2.31 43.15 -40.51
N MET A 50 -3.61 43.06 -40.68
CA MET A 50 -4.52 42.47 -39.67
C MET A 50 -3.99 41.11 -39.27
N SER A 51 -3.77 40.94 -37.97
CA SER A 51 -3.54 39.65 -37.32
C SER A 51 -4.82 38.82 -37.36
N PRO A 52 -4.82 37.60 -37.91
CA PRO A 52 -5.85 36.66 -37.56
C PRO A 52 -5.52 36.12 -36.17
N SER A 53 -6.32 36.51 -35.21
CA SER A 53 -6.40 35.83 -33.89
C SER A 53 -6.88 34.40 -34.13
N SER A 54 -5.97 33.50 -34.43
CA SER A 54 -6.25 32.06 -34.27
C SER A 54 -6.16 31.73 -32.78
N SER A 55 -7.25 31.99 -32.07
CA SER A 55 -7.55 31.29 -30.85
C SER A 55 -7.64 29.81 -31.21
N LEU A 56 -6.60 29.05 -30.86
CA LEU A 56 -6.73 27.60 -30.78
C LEU A 56 -8.02 27.30 -29.98
N PRO A 57 -8.93 26.45 -30.48
CA PRO A 57 -10.09 26.06 -29.71
C PRO A 57 -9.55 25.46 -28.42
N GLY A 58 -9.88 26.08 -27.29
CA GLY A 58 -9.53 25.58 -25.98
C GLY A 58 -9.97 24.13 -25.91
N ALA A 59 -9.03 23.23 -25.66
CA ALA A 59 -9.33 21.85 -25.37
C ALA A 59 -10.31 21.88 -24.19
N GLN A 60 -11.59 21.65 -24.46
CA GLN A 60 -12.58 21.50 -23.41
C GLN A 60 -12.10 20.33 -22.58
N ALA A 61 -11.80 20.57 -21.31
CA ALA A 61 -11.42 19.52 -20.38
C ALA A 61 -12.50 18.44 -20.46
N GLN A 62 -12.09 17.22 -20.81
CA GLN A 62 -13.00 16.11 -20.95
C GLN A 62 -13.72 15.88 -19.62
N ARG A 63 -15.03 15.92 -19.62
CA ARG A 63 -15.87 15.76 -18.43
C ARG A 63 -16.41 14.35 -18.37
N PHE A 64 -16.27 13.70 -17.21
CA PHE A 64 -16.67 12.32 -16.94
C PHE A 64 -17.77 12.29 -15.86
N ASP A 65 -18.94 12.85 -16.16
CA ASP A 65 -20.09 12.91 -15.27
C ASP A 65 -21.29 12.09 -15.78
N ASP A 66 -21.01 11.11 -16.63
CA ASP A 66 -21.96 10.21 -17.28
C ASP A 66 -21.98 8.80 -16.66
N ASP A 67 -21.53 8.68 -15.40
CA ASP A 67 -21.58 7.45 -14.62
C ASP A 67 -23.04 7.02 -14.34
N ASP A 68 -23.26 5.71 -14.26
CA ASP A 68 -24.56 5.17 -13.89
C ASP A 68 -24.89 5.55 -12.43
N PRO A 69 -26.16 5.85 -12.12
CA PRO A 69 -26.59 6.15 -10.76
C PRO A 69 -26.43 4.93 -9.85
N LEU A 70 -26.27 5.16 -8.56
CA LEU A 70 -26.34 4.10 -7.55
C LEU A 70 -27.76 3.49 -7.54
N SER A 71 -27.89 2.24 -7.06
CA SER A 71 -29.21 1.69 -6.78
C SER A 71 -29.91 2.49 -5.66
N ASP A 72 -31.23 2.63 -5.74
CA ASP A 72 -32.04 3.46 -4.81
C ASP A 72 -31.79 3.12 -3.32
N ALA A 73 -31.46 1.87 -3.02
CA ALA A 73 -31.12 1.43 -1.66
C ALA A 73 -29.86 2.11 -1.09
N PHE A 74 -28.93 2.59 -1.94
CA PHE A 74 -27.67 3.22 -1.56
C PHE A 74 -27.63 4.73 -1.84
N ALA A 75 -28.50 5.24 -2.71
CA ALA A 75 -28.57 6.65 -3.07
C ALA A 75 -28.93 7.54 -1.86
N THR A 76 -29.76 7.05 -0.96
CA THR A 76 -30.18 7.74 0.27
C THR A 76 -28.99 7.89 1.26
N ALA A 77 -28.12 6.89 1.31
CA ALA A 77 -26.94 6.92 2.18
C ALA A 77 -25.86 7.90 1.67
N ALA A 78 -25.68 8.00 0.35
CA ALA A 78 -24.74 8.93 -0.28
C ALA A 78 -25.16 10.41 -0.12
N ALA A 79 -26.47 10.68 -0.07
CA ALA A 79 -27.00 12.04 0.15
C ALA A 79 -26.76 12.56 1.58
N GLN A 80 -26.54 11.68 2.56
CA GLN A 80 -26.29 12.05 3.95
C GLN A 80 -24.81 12.41 4.22
N GLU A 81 -23.89 12.11 3.33
CA GLU A 81 -22.46 12.46 3.49
C GLU A 81 -22.15 13.97 3.32
N SER A 82 -23.09 14.77 2.85
CA SER A 82 -22.91 16.23 2.71
C SER A 82 -23.25 17.04 3.98
N LEU A 83 -23.72 16.39 5.04
CA LEU A 83 -23.95 17.02 6.34
C LEU A 83 -22.64 17.00 7.16
N PRO A 84 -22.35 18.04 7.98
CA PRO A 84 -21.23 17.98 8.90
C PRO A 84 -21.38 16.74 9.76
N GLU A 85 -20.31 15.92 9.79
CA GLU A 85 -20.29 14.67 10.58
C GLU A 85 -20.67 15.00 12.03
N PRO A 86 -21.73 14.41 12.60
CA PRO A 86 -21.97 14.57 14.03
C PRO A 86 -20.76 13.99 14.79
N ASP A 87 -20.38 14.61 15.88
CA ASP A 87 -19.35 14.08 16.77
C ASP A 87 -19.65 12.61 17.06
N PRO A 88 -18.65 11.71 16.92
CA PRO A 88 -18.90 10.29 17.07
C PRO A 88 -19.43 9.97 18.46
N MET A 89 -20.66 9.50 18.53
CA MET A 89 -21.14 8.85 19.74
C MET A 89 -20.32 7.58 19.93
N PRO A 90 -19.67 7.37 21.08
CA PRO A 90 -19.01 6.10 21.34
C PRO A 90 -20.06 4.99 21.36
N VAL A 91 -20.06 4.16 20.33
CA VAL A 91 -20.88 2.94 20.31
C VAL A 91 -20.01 1.85 20.92
N ASP A 92 -20.33 1.44 22.14
CA ASP A 92 -19.78 0.24 22.74
C ASP A 92 -20.13 -0.94 21.85
N GLY A 93 -19.13 -1.61 21.26
CA GLY A 93 -19.35 -2.79 20.43
C GLY A 93 -18.99 -2.63 18.95
N GLY A 94 -18.05 -1.77 18.60
CA GLY A 94 -17.46 -1.75 17.26
C GLY A 94 -16.88 -3.10 16.87
N THR A 95 -16.84 -3.40 15.57
CA THR A 95 -16.46 -4.74 15.07
C THR A 95 -14.97 -5.03 15.17
N LEU A 96 -14.10 -4.00 15.25
CA LEU A 96 -12.66 -4.19 15.41
C LEU A 96 -12.31 -4.44 16.88
N SER A 97 -11.54 -5.48 17.16
CA SER A 97 -10.96 -5.72 18.46
C SER A 97 -9.51 -5.26 18.53
N LEU A 98 -9.13 -4.67 19.67
CA LEU A 98 -7.76 -4.26 19.97
C LEU A 98 -7.18 -5.15 21.06
N SER A 99 -5.87 -5.40 20.96
CA SER A 99 -5.11 -6.03 22.05
C SER A 99 -3.70 -5.45 22.10
N THR A 100 -3.09 -5.53 23.28
CA THR A 100 -1.72 -5.04 23.52
C THR A 100 -0.88 -6.13 24.16
N ARG A 101 0.41 -6.15 23.83
CA ARG A 101 1.43 -7.03 24.44
C ARG A 101 2.72 -6.23 24.63
N VAL A 102 3.52 -6.63 25.58
CA VAL A 102 4.86 -6.11 25.82
C VAL A 102 5.86 -7.26 25.76
N GLU A 103 7.06 -6.98 25.27
CA GLU A 103 8.13 -7.99 25.07
C GLU A 103 8.46 -8.77 26.36
N TYR A 104 8.51 -8.06 27.50
CA TYR A 104 8.70 -8.65 28.81
C TYR A 104 7.59 -8.20 29.75
N SER A 105 6.87 -9.15 30.34
CA SER A 105 5.78 -8.87 31.27
C SER A 105 6.27 -8.24 32.59
N ALA A 106 7.55 -8.47 32.95
CA ALA A 106 8.19 -7.94 34.13
C ALA A 106 9.45 -7.13 33.77
N LEU A 107 9.53 -5.91 34.29
CA LEU A 107 10.64 -4.97 34.02
C LEU A 107 11.34 -4.57 35.33
N PRO A 108 12.69 -4.47 35.36
CA PRO A 108 13.45 -4.06 36.54
C PRO A 108 13.11 -2.62 36.94
N ARG A 109 13.04 -2.37 38.25
CA ARG A 109 12.74 -1.04 38.80
C ARG A 109 13.90 -0.06 38.66
N GLY A 110 15.13 -0.55 38.87
CA GLY A 110 16.29 0.29 39.10
C GLY A 110 16.93 0.91 37.86
N SER A 111 16.44 0.60 36.65
CA SER A 111 17.05 1.06 35.40
C SER A 111 16.03 1.41 34.34
N THR A 112 16.38 2.35 33.46
CA THR A 112 15.61 2.63 32.25
C THR A 112 15.77 1.49 31.25
N GLN A 113 14.68 1.02 30.67
CA GLN A 113 14.64 -0.08 29.71
C GLN A 113 14.09 0.39 28.36
N GLU A 114 14.70 -0.04 27.27
CA GLU A 114 14.08 0.00 25.95
C GLU A 114 13.39 -1.36 25.73
N VAL A 115 12.08 -1.36 25.48
CA VAL A 115 11.28 -2.57 25.29
C VAL A 115 10.40 -2.46 24.06
N PHE A 116 10.12 -3.58 23.44
CA PHE A 116 9.15 -3.63 22.36
C PHE A 116 7.74 -3.85 22.92
N GLY A 117 6.78 -3.14 22.32
CA GLY A 117 5.36 -3.35 22.52
C GLY A 117 4.69 -3.70 21.20
N LEU A 118 3.54 -4.34 21.28
CA LEU A 118 2.72 -4.72 20.14
C LEU A 118 1.28 -4.27 20.37
N VAL A 119 0.74 -3.53 19.40
CA VAL A 119 -0.70 -3.24 19.33
C VAL A 119 -1.26 -3.97 18.14
N THR A 120 -2.22 -4.85 18.38
CA THR A 120 -2.89 -5.64 17.35
C THR A 120 -4.31 -5.15 17.13
N ILE A 121 -4.68 -4.91 15.87
CA ILE A 121 -6.05 -4.69 15.42
C ILE A 121 -6.51 -5.97 14.74
N GLN A 122 -7.63 -6.53 15.15
CA GLN A 122 -8.22 -7.72 14.57
C GLN A 122 -9.63 -7.42 14.06
N ALA A 123 -9.87 -7.66 12.77
CA ALA A 123 -11.20 -7.59 12.20
C ALA A 123 -11.96 -8.90 12.37
N PRO A 124 -13.29 -8.86 12.52
CA PRO A 124 -14.13 -10.06 12.61
C PRO A 124 -14.16 -10.79 11.27
N MET A 125 -14.39 -12.09 11.32
CA MET A 125 -14.74 -12.88 10.13
C MET A 125 -16.20 -12.60 9.78
N THR A 126 -16.46 -12.05 8.58
CA THR A 126 -17.83 -11.91 8.09
C THR A 126 -18.24 -13.19 7.38
N SER A 127 -19.43 -13.71 7.73
CA SER A 127 -19.90 -15.01 7.25
C SER A 127 -20.71 -14.99 5.96
N CYS A 128 -21.05 -13.81 5.39
CA CYS A 128 -22.00 -13.71 4.27
C CYS A 128 -21.50 -12.84 3.11
N ALA A 129 -21.15 -13.50 2.00
CA ALA A 129 -20.83 -12.84 0.73
C ALA A 129 -22.00 -11.98 0.16
N GLN A 130 -23.23 -12.20 0.60
CA GLN A 130 -24.43 -11.47 0.14
C GLN A 130 -24.64 -10.10 0.77
N GLU A 131 -23.89 -9.78 1.84
CA GLU A 131 -24.03 -8.51 2.58
C GLU A 131 -22.85 -7.54 2.36
N ARG A 132 -21.97 -7.82 1.38
CA ARG A 132 -20.83 -6.94 1.12
C ARG A 132 -21.26 -5.58 0.58
N GLN A 133 -20.43 -4.58 0.82
CA GLN A 133 -20.60 -3.24 0.29
C GLN A 133 -20.50 -3.24 -1.25
N ALA A 134 -21.31 -2.38 -1.89
CA ALA A 134 -21.17 -2.10 -3.31
C ALA A 134 -19.86 -1.36 -3.60
N MET A 135 -19.27 -1.62 -4.77
CA MET A 135 -17.97 -1.09 -5.16
C MET A 135 -18.03 -0.23 -6.42
N ASP A 136 -17.18 0.81 -6.46
CA ASP A 136 -16.79 1.49 -7.70
C ASP A 136 -15.39 1.02 -8.07
N LEU A 137 -15.23 0.34 -9.18
CA LEU A 137 -13.97 -0.23 -9.62
C LEU A 137 -13.59 0.30 -11.00
N ILE A 138 -12.35 0.81 -11.16
CA ILE A 138 -11.78 1.12 -12.49
C ILE A 138 -10.58 0.23 -12.74
N CYS A 139 -10.62 -0.55 -13.81
CA CYS A 139 -9.47 -1.26 -14.31
C CYS A 139 -8.73 -0.37 -15.32
N VAL A 140 -7.47 -0.07 -15.03
CA VAL A 140 -6.54 0.70 -15.88
C VAL A 140 -5.59 -0.27 -16.53
N LEU A 141 -5.80 -0.54 -17.80
CA LEU A 141 -5.22 -1.66 -18.51
C LEU A 141 -4.20 -1.18 -19.55
N ASP A 142 -3.00 -1.68 -19.46
CA ASP A 142 -1.99 -1.51 -20.47
C ASP A 142 -2.40 -2.26 -21.75
N VAL A 143 -2.47 -1.54 -22.86
CA VAL A 143 -2.69 -2.10 -24.21
C VAL A 143 -1.56 -1.70 -25.15
N SER A 144 -0.35 -1.49 -24.64
CA SER A 144 0.85 -1.20 -25.41
C SER A 144 1.28 -2.37 -26.32
N GLY A 145 2.29 -2.15 -27.13
CA GLY A 145 2.77 -3.15 -28.09
C GLY A 145 3.28 -4.45 -27.46
N SER A 146 3.83 -4.38 -26.25
CA SER A 146 4.32 -5.53 -25.46
C SER A 146 3.21 -6.46 -24.98
N MET A 147 1.97 -5.94 -24.91
CA MET A 147 0.78 -6.68 -24.46
C MET A 147 0.19 -7.62 -25.53
N ARG A 148 0.75 -7.68 -26.73
CA ARG A 148 0.19 -8.50 -27.82
C ARG A 148 0.17 -9.98 -27.51
N GLY A 149 -0.85 -10.66 -28.02
CA GLY A 149 -0.99 -12.12 -27.94
C GLY A 149 -1.57 -12.59 -26.60
N ASP A 150 -0.90 -13.55 -25.96
CA ASP A 150 -1.39 -14.20 -24.75
C ASP A 150 -1.54 -13.24 -23.57
N LYS A 151 -0.66 -12.27 -23.40
CA LYS A 151 -0.74 -11.29 -22.34
C LYS A 151 -2.08 -10.55 -22.33
N LEU A 152 -2.51 -10.00 -23.47
CA LEU A 152 -3.77 -9.30 -23.56
C LEU A 152 -4.98 -10.23 -23.34
N ARG A 153 -4.90 -11.48 -23.83
CA ARG A 153 -5.96 -12.48 -23.57
C ARG A 153 -6.11 -12.76 -22.08
N GLN A 154 -5.02 -12.97 -21.36
CA GLN A 154 -5.05 -13.19 -19.91
C GLN A 154 -5.61 -11.99 -19.14
N VAL A 155 -5.31 -10.77 -19.60
CA VAL A 155 -5.93 -9.56 -19.02
C VAL A 155 -7.43 -9.51 -19.31
N GLN A 156 -7.86 -9.83 -20.53
CA GLN A 156 -9.27 -9.92 -20.88
C GLN A 156 -10.01 -10.96 -20.03
N ASP A 157 -9.40 -12.14 -19.81
CA ASP A 157 -9.94 -13.19 -18.96
C ASP A 157 -10.03 -12.76 -17.48
N ALA A 158 -9.02 -12.04 -16.98
CA ALA A 158 -9.04 -11.51 -15.62
C ALA A 158 -10.14 -10.45 -15.42
N VAL A 159 -10.31 -9.54 -16.37
CA VAL A 159 -11.39 -8.53 -16.34
C VAL A 159 -12.75 -9.20 -16.44
N ARG A 160 -12.90 -10.19 -17.31
CA ARG A 160 -14.13 -10.97 -17.43
C ARG A 160 -14.48 -11.66 -16.11
N PHE A 161 -13.51 -12.30 -15.45
CA PHE A 161 -13.74 -12.86 -14.12
C PHE A 161 -14.28 -11.82 -13.14
N VAL A 162 -13.71 -10.61 -13.10
CA VAL A 162 -14.21 -9.52 -12.24
C VAL A 162 -15.64 -9.14 -12.57
N ILE A 163 -15.99 -9.04 -13.87
CA ILE A 163 -17.36 -8.76 -14.33
C ILE A 163 -18.32 -9.85 -13.86
N ASP A 164 -17.93 -11.12 -13.99
CA ASP A 164 -18.78 -12.26 -13.60
C ASP A 164 -19.03 -12.32 -12.09
N GLN A 165 -18.06 -11.87 -11.27
CA GLN A 165 -18.18 -11.83 -9.80
C GLN A 165 -18.82 -10.55 -9.25
N ALA A 166 -18.98 -9.50 -10.06
CA ALA A 166 -19.56 -8.24 -9.64
C ALA A 166 -21.04 -8.40 -9.27
N LEU A 167 -21.51 -7.66 -8.26
CA LEU A 167 -22.96 -7.57 -7.95
C LEU A 167 -23.64 -6.56 -8.87
N PRO A 168 -24.96 -6.67 -9.09
CA PRO A 168 -25.70 -5.67 -9.86
C PRO A 168 -25.61 -4.24 -9.32
N THR A 169 -25.23 -4.10 -8.05
CA THR A 169 -25.01 -2.81 -7.35
C THR A 169 -23.60 -2.26 -7.54
N ASP A 170 -22.64 -3.08 -7.96
CA ASP A 170 -21.29 -2.62 -8.27
C ASP A 170 -21.28 -1.83 -9.57
N ARG A 171 -20.30 -0.92 -9.68
CA ARG A 171 -20.01 -0.23 -10.93
C ARG A 171 -18.56 -0.52 -11.37
N LEU A 172 -18.41 -0.83 -12.64
CA LEU A 172 -17.12 -1.08 -13.27
C LEU A 172 -16.88 -0.09 -14.40
N GLY A 173 -15.68 0.48 -14.45
CA GLY A 173 -15.18 1.27 -15.56
C GLY A 173 -13.89 0.68 -16.13
N LEU A 174 -13.64 0.88 -17.43
CA LEU A 174 -12.44 0.45 -18.11
C LEU A 174 -11.72 1.66 -18.69
N VAL A 175 -10.47 1.83 -18.31
CA VAL A 175 -9.54 2.78 -18.90
C VAL A 175 -8.41 1.99 -19.52
N THR A 176 -8.13 2.22 -20.79
CA THR A 176 -6.98 1.62 -21.47
C THR A 176 -5.93 2.68 -21.75
N PHE A 177 -4.67 2.28 -21.76
CA PHE A 177 -3.59 3.17 -22.15
C PHE A 177 -2.54 2.45 -23.00
N ASN A 178 -1.97 3.21 -23.89
CA ASN A 178 -0.75 2.93 -24.62
C ASN A 178 0.05 4.23 -24.72
N SER A 179 0.31 4.79 -25.89
CA SER A 179 0.84 6.17 -26.03
C SER A 179 -0.15 7.22 -25.50
N PHE A 180 -1.43 6.89 -25.42
CA PHE A 180 -2.54 7.74 -24.94
C PHE A 180 -3.48 6.91 -24.06
N ALA A 181 -4.22 7.59 -23.18
CA ALA A 181 -5.28 6.95 -22.43
C ALA A 181 -6.64 7.12 -23.13
N LYS A 182 -7.50 6.11 -22.98
CA LYS A 182 -8.87 6.11 -23.44
C LYS A 182 -9.78 5.50 -22.38
N ARG A 183 -10.88 6.17 -22.02
CA ARG A 183 -11.94 5.54 -21.26
C ARG A 183 -12.72 4.62 -22.22
N ALA A 184 -12.50 3.31 -22.12
CA ALA A 184 -13.15 2.30 -22.95
C ALA A 184 -14.58 2.02 -22.49
N LEU A 185 -14.80 1.99 -21.15
CA LEU A 185 -16.10 1.85 -20.52
C LEU A 185 -16.27 2.93 -19.46
N ARG A 186 -17.39 3.66 -19.46
CA ARG A 186 -17.78 4.55 -18.36
C ARG A 186 -18.03 3.73 -17.09
N LEU A 187 -18.18 4.39 -15.94
CA LEU A 187 -18.52 3.71 -14.70
C LEU A 187 -19.95 3.19 -14.77
N ARG A 188 -20.11 1.91 -15.11
CA ARG A 188 -21.34 1.22 -15.48
C ARG A 188 -21.77 0.27 -14.37
N ARG A 189 -23.07 0.23 -14.02
CA ARG A 189 -23.60 -0.79 -13.10
C ARG A 189 -23.47 -2.17 -13.71
N MET A 190 -23.16 -3.16 -12.86
CA MET A 190 -23.00 -4.57 -13.28
C MET A 190 -24.33 -5.34 -13.22
N ASP A 191 -25.42 -4.71 -13.67
CA ASP A 191 -26.65 -5.41 -14.04
C ASP A 191 -26.46 -6.20 -15.37
N THR A 192 -27.49 -6.84 -15.87
CA THR A 192 -27.38 -7.69 -17.07
C THR A 192 -26.83 -6.91 -18.26
N GLU A 193 -27.40 -5.72 -18.53
CA GLU A 193 -27.02 -4.88 -19.66
C GLU A 193 -25.58 -4.34 -19.51
N GLY A 194 -25.22 -3.89 -18.30
CA GLY A 194 -23.89 -3.39 -18.03
C GLY A 194 -22.80 -4.45 -18.11
N ARG A 195 -23.09 -5.70 -17.71
CA ARG A 195 -22.17 -6.83 -17.90
C ARG A 195 -21.95 -7.14 -19.37
N ASP A 196 -23.02 -7.18 -20.19
CA ASP A 196 -22.91 -7.44 -21.61
C ASP A 196 -22.07 -6.36 -22.30
N GLU A 197 -22.30 -5.09 -21.96
CA GLU A 197 -21.50 -3.97 -22.44
C GLU A 197 -20.02 -4.08 -22.01
N ALA A 198 -19.76 -4.37 -20.73
CA ALA A 198 -18.41 -4.52 -20.20
C ALA A 198 -17.65 -5.68 -20.85
N ILE A 199 -18.30 -6.82 -21.07
CA ILE A 199 -17.72 -7.96 -21.79
C ILE A 199 -17.41 -7.57 -23.24
N ALA A 200 -18.35 -6.91 -23.93
CA ALA A 200 -18.16 -6.50 -25.32
C ALA A 200 -16.96 -5.53 -25.45
N GLU A 201 -16.84 -4.53 -24.56
CA GLU A 201 -15.70 -3.61 -24.58
C GLU A 201 -14.38 -4.31 -24.20
N THR A 202 -14.40 -5.26 -23.28
CA THR A 202 -13.22 -6.07 -22.93
C THR A 202 -12.71 -6.88 -24.12
N LEU A 203 -13.61 -7.49 -24.89
CA LEU A 203 -13.24 -8.27 -26.08
C LEU A 203 -12.74 -7.40 -27.25
N ARG A 204 -13.07 -6.11 -27.29
CA ARG A 204 -12.59 -5.15 -28.30
C ARG A 204 -11.19 -4.62 -28.03
N LEU A 205 -10.60 -4.90 -26.88
CA LEU A 205 -9.26 -4.45 -26.54
C LEU A 205 -8.25 -4.96 -27.56
N SER A 206 -7.38 -4.07 -28.02
CA SER A 206 -6.32 -4.40 -28.98
C SER A 206 -5.01 -3.75 -28.58
N ALA A 207 -3.91 -4.51 -28.65
CA ALA A 207 -2.60 -4.06 -28.22
C ALA A 207 -1.83 -3.35 -29.34
N GLY A 208 -1.20 -2.22 -29.01
CA GLY A 208 -0.34 -1.46 -29.92
C GLY A 208 0.07 -0.10 -29.35
N GLY A 209 1.12 0.47 -29.92
CA GLY A 209 1.67 1.76 -29.47
C GLY A 209 2.70 1.64 -28.36
N GLY A 210 3.03 2.77 -27.74
CA GLY A 210 3.94 2.88 -26.60
C GLY A 210 3.23 2.68 -25.26
N THR A 211 3.86 3.15 -24.16
CA THR A 211 3.34 2.98 -22.80
C THR A 211 3.34 4.32 -22.08
N SER A 212 2.17 4.82 -21.65
CA SER A 212 2.03 6.03 -20.85
C SER A 212 1.16 5.75 -19.62
N ILE A 213 1.79 5.22 -18.56
CA ILE A 213 1.14 4.86 -17.28
C ILE A 213 0.48 6.09 -16.67
N ALA A 214 1.17 7.23 -16.67
CA ALA A 214 0.66 8.45 -16.08
C ALA A 214 -0.64 8.92 -16.77
N SER A 215 -0.80 8.75 -18.09
CA SER A 215 -2.04 9.14 -18.79
C SER A 215 -3.20 8.22 -18.43
N GLY A 216 -2.94 6.91 -18.32
CA GLY A 216 -3.92 5.92 -17.87
C GLY A 216 -4.45 6.22 -16.47
N LEU A 217 -3.53 6.42 -15.53
CA LEU A 217 -3.88 6.73 -14.16
C LEU A 217 -4.60 8.09 -14.03
N GLU A 218 -4.14 9.13 -14.75
CA GLU A 218 -4.80 10.44 -14.75
C GLU A 218 -6.24 10.35 -15.20
N THR A 219 -6.52 9.62 -16.31
CA THR A 219 -7.89 9.43 -16.80
C THR A 219 -8.75 8.71 -15.75
N ALA A 220 -8.25 7.66 -15.12
CA ALA A 220 -8.98 6.92 -14.09
C ALA A 220 -9.27 7.80 -12.86
N VAL A 221 -8.29 8.58 -12.41
CA VAL A 221 -8.46 9.51 -11.29
C VAL A 221 -9.51 10.57 -11.62
N GLN A 222 -9.48 11.15 -12.84
CA GLN A 222 -10.49 12.12 -13.27
C GLN A 222 -11.90 11.52 -13.28
N VAL A 223 -12.07 10.28 -13.76
CA VAL A 223 -13.37 9.59 -13.69
C VAL A 223 -13.83 9.44 -12.24
N MET A 224 -12.94 9.04 -11.34
CA MET A 224 -13.28 8.86 -9.92
C MET A 224 -13.57 10.19 -9.20
N GLU A 225 -12.90 11.28 -9.58
CA GLU A 225 -13.15 12.61 -9.01
C GLU A 225 -14.48 13.21 -9.47
N GLN A 226 -14.85 12.97 -10.75
CA GLN A 226 -15.98 13.63 -11.40
C GLN A 226 -17.29 12.84 -11.33
N ARG A 227 -17.28 11.61 -10.78
CA ARG A 227 -18.49 10.80 -10.61
C ARG A 227 -19.53 11.53 -9.74
N ARG A 228 -20.80 11.43 -10.13
CA ARG A 228 -21.90 12.13 -9.45
C ARG A 228 -22.22 11.54 -8.08
N GLN A 229 -22.12 10.23 -7.96
CA GLN A 229 -22.37 9.48 -6.73
C GLN A 229 -21.20 8.54 -6.47
N ARG A 230 -21.01 8.11 -5.22
CA ARG A 230 -19.87 7.31 -4.81
C ARG A 230 -20.33 6.08 -4.02
N ASN A 231 -19.89 4.90 -4.45
CA ASN A 231 -19.89 3.74 -3.56
C ASN A 231 -18.78 3.91 -2.52
N ARG A 232 -19.00 3.42 -1.31
CA ARG A 232 -18.03 3.57 -0.20
C ARG A 232 -16.71 2.88 -0.49
N VAL A 233 -16.78 1.67 -1.02
CA VAL A 233 -15.58 0.95 -1.46
C VAL A 233 -15.29 1.38 -2.89
N SER A 234 -14.14 2.00 -3.10
CA SER A 234 -13.75 2.51 -4.42
C SER A 234 -12.28 2.18 -4.67
N ALA A 235 -11.98 1.65 -5.86
CA ALA A 235 -10.60 1.28 -6.18
C ALA A 235 -10.26 1.48 -7.67
N ILE A 236 -8.98 1.72 -7.90
CA ILE A 236 -8.33 1.72 -9.22
C ILE A 236 -7.34 0.56 -9.24
N LEU A 237 -7.46 -0.33 -10.21
CA LEU A 237 -6.52 -1.44 -10.46
C LEU A 237 -5.67 -1.09 -11.67
N LEU A 238 -4.41 -0.74 -11.45
CA LEU A 238 -3.45 -0.40 -12.51
C LEU A 238 -2.62 -1.62 -12.88
N LEU A 239 -2.73 -2.08 -14.11
CA LEU A 239 -2.02 -3.24 -14.65
C LEU A 239 -1.12 -2.83 -15.81
N THR A 240 0.17 -3.19 -15.76
CA THR A 240 1.16 -2.93 -16.83
C THR A 240 2.28 -3.96 -16.86
N ASP A 241 2.82 -4.21 -18.06
CA ASP A 241 4.07 -4.94 -18.27
C ASP A 241 5.19 -4.01 -18.77
N GLY A 242 4.95 -2.70 -18.80
CA GLY A 242 5.82 -1.74 -19.46
C GLY A 242 6.57 -0.80 -18.52
N ILE A 243 7.39 0.02 -19.16
CA ILE A 243 8.20 1.06 -18.53
C ILE A 243 7.74 2.43 -19.05
N ASP A 244 7.46 3.36 -18.13
CA ASP A 244 7.20 4.77 -18.43
C ASP A 244 8.15 5.67 -17.64
N GLY A 245 9.32 5.93 -18.21
CA GLY A 245 10.33 6.80 -17.57
C GLY A 245 9.85 8.24 -17.34
N SER A 246 8.82 8.69 -18.05
CA SER A 246 8.26 10.05 -17.91
C SER A 246 7.22 10.16 -16.79
N ALA A 247 6.69 9.05 -16.30
CA ALA A 247 5.60 9.01 -15.32
C ALA A 247 6.02 9.44 -13.91
N ARG A 248 7.26 9.14 -13.52
CA ARG A 248 7.73 9.22 -12.11
C ARG A 248 7.44 10.56 -11.42
N HIS A 249 7.57 11.68 -12.12
CA HIS A 249 7.32 13.01 -11.55
C HIS A 249 5.82 13.35 -11.41
N ARG A 250 4.93 12.69 -12.17
CA ARG A 250 3.48 12.94 -12.17
C ARG A 250 2.72 12.06 -11.17
N LEU A 251 3.21 10.84 -10.95
CA LEU A 251 2.52 9.82 -10.15
C LEU A 251 2.23 10.24 -8.71
N PRO A 252 3.13 10.91 -7.94
CA PRO A 252 2.83 11.33 -6.58
C PRO A 252 1.58 12.22 -6.48
N SER A 253 1.41 13.15 -7.43
CA SER A 253 0.22 14.00 -7.49
C SER A 253 -1.05 13.20 -7.79
N LEU A 254 -0.96 12.23 -8.72
CA LEU A 254 -2.09 11.39 -9.10
C LEU A 254 -2.52 10.44 -7.97
N VAL A 255 -1.56 9.87 -7.25
CA VAL A 255 -1.83 9.07 -6.04
C VAL A 255 -2.52 9.92 -4.97
N GLY A 256 -2.02 11.13 -4.72
CA GLY A 256 -2.65 12.05 -3.78
C GLY A 256 -4.11 12.39 -4.15
N ARG A 257 -4.38 12.60 -5.43
CA ARG A 257 -5.73 12.85 -5.96
C ARG A 257 -6.63 11.61 -5.83
N ALA A 258 -6.15 10.41 -6.15
CA ALA A 258 -6.91 9.17 -5.97
C ALA A 258 -7.32 8.98 -4.50
N ARG A 259 -6.38 9.20 -3.57
CA ARG A 259 -6.66 9.15 -2.11
C ARG A 259 -7.70 10.20 -1.69
N ALA A 260 -7.56 11.43 -2.17
CA ALA A 260 -8.53 12.50 -1.89
C ALA A 260 -9.93 12.19 -2.45
N ALA A 261 -10.01 11.44 -3.58
CA ALA A 261 -11.26 10.92 -4.13
C ALA A 261 -11.81 9.69 -3.37
N GLY A 262 -11.14 9.24 -2.31
CA GLY A 262 -11.52 8.07 -1.52
C GLY A 262 -11.30 6.75 -2.26
N CYS A 263 -10.32 6.69 -3.18
CA CYS A 263 -10.04 5.51 -4.00
C CYS A 263 -8.73 4.85 -3.56
N ALA A 264 -8.78 3.55 -3.26
CA ALA A 264 -7.59 2.72 -3.13
C ALA A 264 -6.95 2.50 -4.51
N LEU A 265 -5.62 2.52 -4.61
CA LEU A 265 -4.91 2.32 -5.87
C LEU A 265 -4.00 1.11 -5.77
N TYR A 266 -4.36 0.02 -6.43
CA TYR A 266 -3.59 -1.22 -6.50
C TYR A 266 -2.76 -1.25 -7.77
N THR A 267 -1.50 -1.67 -7.66
CA THR A 267 -0.58 -1.79 -8.79
C THR A 267 -0.19 -3.23 -9.04
N PHE A 268 -0.29 -3.63 -10.31
CA PHE A 268 0.05 -4.97 -10.79
C PHE A 268 1.11 -4.85 -11.89
N GLY A 269 2.30 -5.41 -11.62
CA GLY A 269 3.35 -5.54 -12.60
C GLY A 269 3.51 -6.99 -13.03
N PHE A 270 3.54 -7.26 -14.33
CA PHE A 270 3.69 -8.63 -14.80
C PHE A 270 4.82 -8.81 -15.81
N GLY A 271 5.42 -10.03 -15.77
CA GLY A 271 6.65 -10.32 -16.51
C GLY A 271 7.87 -9.60 -15.92
N ALA A 272 9.05 -9.88 -16.45
CA ALA A 272 10.30 -9.33 -15.93
C ALA A 272 10.58 -7.87 -16.37
N ASP A 273 9.90 -7.40 -17.41
CA ASP A 273 10.28 -6.18 -18.15
C ASP A 273 9.63 -4.88 -17.63
N HIS A 274 8.70 -4.95 -16.64
CA HIS A 274 8.04 -3.77 -16.09
C HIS A 274 8.93 -2.99 -15.11
N ASP A 275 8.61 -1.71 -14.86
CA ASP A 275 9.27 -0.90 -13.83
C ASP A 275 8.72 -1.21 -12.44
N ALA A 276 9.21 -2.32 -11.83
CA ALA A 276 8.84 -2.72 -10.47
C ALA A 276 9.18 -1.64 -9.43
N GLY A 277 10.22 -0.84 -9.66
CA GLY A 277 10.57 0.29 -8.80
C GLY A 277 9.49 1.35 -8.78
N LEU A 278 9.01 1.74 -9.95
CA LEU A 278 7.94 2.73 -10.13
C LEU A 278 6.62 2.25 -9.52
N LEU A 279 6.20 1.02 -9.83
CA LEU A 279 4.93 0.48 -9.33
C LEU A 279 4.93 0.26 -7.82
N SER A 280 6.06 -0.19 -7.25
CA SER A 280 6.23 -0.31 -5.80
C SER A 280 6.19 1.06 -5.10
N GLU A 281 6.80 2.10 -5.70
CA GLU A 281 6.77 3.47 -5.19
C GLU A 281 5.34 4.04 -5.20
N VAL A 282 4.56 3.79 -6.26
CA VAL A 282 3.15 4.15 -6.35
C VAL A 282 2.32 3.44 -5.28
N ALA A 283 2.50 2.14 -5.11
CA ALA A 283 1.83 1.34 -4.11
C ALA A 283 2.14 1.83 -2.68
N GLU A 284 3.41 2.14 -2.39
CA GLU A 284 3.83 2.66 -1.09
C GLU A 284 3.16 4.02 -0.77
N GLN A 285 3.12 4.93 -1.74
CA GLN A 285 2.44 6.22 -1.57
C GLN A 285 0.92 6.09 -1.47
N ALA A 286 0.33 5.07 -2.12
CA ALA A 286 -1.09 4.75 -2.05
C ALA A 286 -1.47 3.97 -0.78
N GLU A 287 -0.48 3.52 0.02
CA GLU A 287 -0.67 2.66 1.18
C GLU A 287 -1.41 1.36 0.83
N THR A 288 -1.08 0.81 -0.34
CA THR A 288 -1.60 -0.45 -0.86
C THR A 288 -0.46 -1.38 -1.26
N PRO A 289 -0.68 -2.68 -1.39
CA PRO A 289 0.37 -3.56 -1.84
C PRO A 289 0.68 -3.40 -3.33
N PHE A 290 1.96 -3.52 -3.70
CA PHE A 290 2.40 -3.82 -5.05
C PHE A 290 2.30 -5.33 -5.29
N THR A 291 1.73 -5.75 -6.40
CA THR A 291 1.59 -7.16 -6.76
C THR A 291 2.43 -7.50 -7.98
N TYR A 292 3.38 -8.40 -7.80
CA TYR A 292 4.13 -8.97 -8.91
C TYR A 292 3.51 -10.26 -9.41
N VAL A 293 3.28 -10.34 -10.71
CA VAL A 293 2.77 -11.54 -11.39
C VAL A 293 3.82 -12.01 -12.37
N GLU A 294 4.55 -13.09 -12.04
CA GLU A 294 5.64 -13.61 -12.86
C GLU A 294 5.12 -14.18 -14.17
N ASP A 295 4.12 -15.07 -14.08
CA ASP A 295 3.50 -15.71 -15.23
C ASP A 295 2.12 -15.12 -15.53
N THR A 296 1.86 -14.83 -16.78
CA THR A 296 0.60 -14.23 -17.25
C THR A 296 -0.63 -15.07 -16.89
N GLU A 297 -0.48 -16.40 -16.75
CA GLU A 297 -1.56 -17.31 -16.34
C GLU A 297 -2.13 -16.98 -14.95
N HIS A 298 -1.35 -16.30 -14.09
CA HIS A 298 -1.73 -15.94 -12.74
C HIS A 298 -2.33 -14.52 -12.60
N ILE A 299 -2.50 -13.78 -13.70
CA ILE A 299 -3.09 -12.42 -13.67
C ILE A 299 -4.50 -12.47 -13.07
N ARG A 300 -5.31 -13.46 -13.47
CA ARG A 300 -6.67 -13.65 -12.98
C ARG A 300 -6.69 -13.92 -11.47
N GLU A 301 -5.79 -14.74 -10.94
CA GLU A 301 -5.69 -15.01 -9.51
C GLU A 301 -5.31 -13.76 -8.71
N ALA A 302 -4.37 -12.95 -9.22
CA ALA A 302 -3.95 -11.71 -8.59
C ALA A 302 -5.10 -10.68 -8.54
N PHE A 303 -5.86 -10.53 -9.63
CA PHE A 303 -7.07 -9.69 -9.65
C PHE A 303 -8.14 -10.22 -8.69
N ALA A 304 -8.39 -11.54 -8.70
CA ALA A 304 -9.35 -12.17 -7.81
C ALA A 304 -9.00 -11.91 -6.33
N GLY A 305 -7.72 -12.02 -5.96
CA GLY A 305 -7.26 -11.73 -4.60
C GLY A 305 -7.48 -10.27 -4.19
N ALA A 306 -7.17 -9.32 -5.07
CA ALA A 306 -7.37 -7.89 -4.78
C ALA A 306 -8.85 -7.52 -4.68
N VAL A 307 -9.68 -7.94 -5.65
CA VAL A 307 -11.12 -7.65 -5.65
C VAL A 307 -11.84 -8.38 -4.53
N GLY A 308 -11.44 -9.63 -4.21
CA GLY A 308 -11.95 -10.38 -3.06
C GLY A 308 -11.66 -9.68 -1.73
N GLY A 309 -10.47 -9.09 -1.59
CA GLY A 309 -10.14 -8.23 -0.46
C GLY A 309 -11.05 -7.00 -0.38
N LEU A 310 -11.16 -6.24 -1.47
CA LEU A 310 -12.03 -5.07 -1.56
C LEU A 310 -13.50 -5.40 -1.26
N ALA A 311 -13.97 -6.56 -1.72
CA ALA A 311 -15.31 -7.05 -1.44
C ALA A 311 -15.57 -7.37 0.05
N SER A 312 -14.51 -7.48 0.85
CA SER A 312 -14.56 -7.82 2.27
C SER A 312 -14.20 -6.68 3.21
N VAL A 313 -14.14 -5.42 2.74
CA VAL A 313 -13.85 -4.25 3.58
C VAL A 313 -14.91 -4.12 4.67
N VAL A 314 -14.48 -4.12 5.93
CA VAL A 314 -15.35 -3.98 7.12
C VAL A 314 -15.15 -2.66 7.84
N ALA A 315 -13.96 -2.05 7.74
CA ALA A 315 -13.64 -0.77 8.35
C ALA A 315 -12.81 0.10 7.42
N GLN A 316 -13.06 1.40 7.45
CA GLN A 316 -12.33 2.40 6.66
C GLN A 316 -11.91 3.58 7.53
N ARG A 317 -10.87 4.31 7.08
CA ARG A 317 -10.38 5.52 7.75
C ARG A 317 -10.05 5.24 9.23
N VAL A 318 -9.35 4.15 9.49
CA VAL A 318 -9.01 3.75 10.87
C VAL A 318 -7.90 4.64 11.39
N GLU A 319 -8.17 5.35 12.48
CA GLU A 319 -7.21 6.12 13.25
C GLU A 319 -6.90 5.39 14.55
N LEU A 320 -5.76 4.71 14.61
CA LEU A 320 -5.26 4.07 15.82
C LEU A 320 -4.52 5.12 16.65
N THR A 321 -5.09 5.50 17.77
CA THR A 321 -4.50 6.42 18.74
C THR A 321 -3.66 5.66 19.76
N LEU A 322 -2.42 6.05 19.91
CA LEU A 322 -1.43 5.50 20.83
C LEU A 322 -1.08 6.59 21.87
N ASN A 323 -1.55 6.45 23.07
CA ASN A 323 -1.31 7.37 24.19
C ASN A 323 -0.34 6.73 25.19
N GLY A 324 0.96 6.95 25.01
CA GLY A 324 1.99 6.43 25.91
C GLY A 324 2.01 7.17 27.25
N ARG A 325 2.15 6.40 28.31
CA ARG A 325 2.51 6.89 29.65
C ARG A 325 4.03 6.99 29.80
N VAL A 326 4.74 6.38 28.87
CA VAL A 326 6.22 6.42 28.74
C VAL A 326 6.59 6.93 27.33
N ALA A 327 7.85 7.26 27.11
CA ALA A 327 8.28 7.78 25.82
C ALA A 327 8.13 6.71 24.73
N LEU A 328 7.49 7.10 23.63
CA LEU A 328 7.30 6.29 22.43
C LEU A 328 8.41 6.63 21.43
N LYS A 329 9.48 5.81 21.39
CA LYS A 329 10.67 6.05 20.56
C LYS A 329 10.35 5.89 19.07
N THR A 330 9.80 4.73 18.68
CA THR A 330 9.51 4.38 17.28
C THR A 330 8.16 3.67 17.16
N VAL A 331 7.46 3.91 16.05
CA VAL A 331 6.27 3.17 15.61
C VAL A 331 6.60 2.50 14.28
N HIS A 332 6.69 1.19 14.26
CA HIS A 332 7.00 0.40 13.07
C HIS A 332 5.71 -0.01 12.35
N THR A 333 5.40 0.69 11.29
CA THR A 333 4.23 0.45 10.43
C THR A 333 4.50 0.94 9.02
N ALA A 334 3.76 0.43 8.05
CA ALA A 334 3.76 0.93 6.67
C ALA A 334 2.86 2.17 6.47
N PHE A 335 1.99 2.42 7.44
CA PHE A 335 0.96 3.46 7.34
C PHE A 335 1.46 4.80 7.88
N ALA A 336 0.75 5.87 7.52
CA ALA A 336 1.09 7.22 7.96
C ALA A 336 1.02 7.35 9.49
N VAL A 337 2.09 7.83 10.10
CA VAL A 337 2.20 8.09 11.55
C VAL A 337 2.28 9.59 11.78
N ARG A 338 1.31 10.13 12.50
CA ARG A 338 1.32 11.51 12.98
C ARG A 338 1.71 11.54 14.46
N ARG A 339 2.90 12.02 14.75
CA ARG A 339 3.34 12.26 16.14
C ARG A 339 2.52 13.39 16.76
N VAL A 340 1.99 13.15 17.94
CA VAL A 340 1.24 14.15 18.73
C VAL A 340 2.12 14.71 19.84
N SER A 341 2.92 13.86 20.49
CA SER A 341 3.90 14.22 21.52
C SER A 341 5.07 13.23 21.52
N GLU A 342 5.99 13.35 22.47
CA GLU A 342 7.07 12.35 22.67
C GLU A 342 6.52 10.95 23.05
N SER A 343 5.35 10.91 23.69
CA SER A 343 4.72 9.65 24.13
C SER A 343 3.51 9.25 23.31
N SER A 344 3.00 10.10 22.38
CA SER A 344 1.73 9.84 21.71
C SER A 344 1.82 9.97 20.19
N ALA A 345 1.13 9.09 19.48
CA ALA A 345 1.02 9.09 18.02
C ALA A 345 -0.35 8.61 17.56
N VAL A 346 -0.71 8.96 16.32
CA VAL A 346 -1.86 8.44 15.60
C VAL A 346 -1.39 7.75 14.32
N VAL A 347 -1.82 6.51 14.11
CA VAL A 347 -1.55 5.72 12.90
C VAL A 347 -2.82 5.71 12.07
N SER A 348 -2.74 6.14 10.80
CA SER A 348 -3.89 6.18 9.89
C SER A 348 -3.85 5.00 8.93
N ILE A 349 -4.81 4.08 9.03
CA ILE A 349 -4.92 2.88 8.20
C ILE A 349 -6.14 3.05 7.27
N PRO A 350 -5.97 2.97 5.93
CA PRO A 350 -7.06 3.26 4.99
C PRO A 350 -8.25 2.31 5.14
N ASP A 351 -8.00 1.01 4.99
CA ASP A 351 -9.03 -0.04 4.96
C ASP A 351 -8.57 -1.27 5.75
N ILE A 352 -9.53 -1.96 6.37
CA ILE A 352 -9.33 -3.28 6.98
C ILE A 352 -10.37 -4.24 6.40
N PHE A 353 -9.91 -5.41 5.94
CA PHE A 353 -10.73 -6.48 5.39
C PHE A 353 -11.24 -7.42 6.49
N ALA A 354 -12.32 -8.13 6.23
CA ALA A 354 -12.81 -9.17 7.14
C ALA A 354 -11.73 -10.21 7.43
N GLY A 355 -11.55 -10.54 8.71
CA GLY A 355 -10.54 -11.48 9.18
C GLY A 355 -9.11 -10.97 9.17
N GLU A 356 -8.85 -9.75 8.65
CA GLU A 356 -7.49 -9.20 8.68
C GLU A 356 -7.02 -8.86 10.08
N ARG A 357 -5.72 -9.04 10.26
CA ARG A 357 -4.95 -8.64 11.43
C ARG A 357 -3.90 -7.59 11.03
N ARG A 358 -3.75 -6.56 11.87
CA ARG A 358 -2.72 -5.52 11.73
C ARG A 358 -1.94 -5.40 13.03
N ASP A 359 -0.65 -5.63 12.93
CA ASP A 359 0.28 -5.60 14.06
C ASP A 359 1.19 -4.37 13.94
N VAL A 360 1.08 -3.46 14.89
CA VAL A 360 1.91 -2.24 15.00
C VAL A 360 2.93 -2.47 16.11
N VAL A 361 4.19 -2.57 15.74
CA VAL A 361 5.31 -2.76 16.69
C VAL A 361 5.80 -1.41 17.16
N LEU A 362 6.01 -1.27 18.46
CA LEU A 362 6.40 -0.05 19.15
C LEU A 362 7.75 -0.24 19.85
N GLU A 363 8.59 0.77 19.83
CA GLU A 363 9.74 0.88 20.73
C GLU A 363 9.40 1.87 21.84
N LEU A 364 9.41 1.42 23.06
CA LEU A 364 9.09 2.19 24.27
C LEU A 364 10.34 2.38 25.12
N VAL A 365 10.51 3.58 25.69
CA VAL A 365 11.56 3.85 26.68
C VAL A 365 10.90 3.97 28.03
N VAL A 366 11.04 2.93 28.84
CA VAL A 366 10.42 2.82 30.16
C VAL A 366 11.41 3.26 31.22
N PRO A 367 11.19 4.40 31.90
CA PRO A 367 12.12 4.91 32.89
C PRO A 367 12.21 4.01 34.13
N ALA A 368 13.26 4.17 34.91
CA ALA A 368 13.35 3.59 36.24
C ALA A 368 12.13 3.99 37.07
N ALA A 369 11.57 3.06 37.83
CA ALA A 369 10.41 3.31 38.66
C ALA A 369 10.81 3.89 40.02
N GLU A 370 10.21 5.00 40.39
CA GLU A 370 10.29 5.54 41.75
C GLU A 370 9.14 4.94 42.58
N GLY A 371 9.46 4.45 43.79
CA GLY A 371 8.46 3.92 44.72
C GLY A 371 8.19 2.41 44.64
N THR A 372 7.05 1.97 45.18
CA THR A 372 6.72 0.56 45.40
C THR A 372 5.62 0.02 44.47
N ALA A 373 5.20 0.80 43.47
CA ALA A 373 4.15 0.37 42.54
C ALA A 373 4.52 -0.96 41.85
N GLU A 374 3.66 -1.95 41.93
CA GLU A 374 3.89 -3.28 41.33
C GLU A 374 3.66 -3.31 39.82
N MET A 375 2.75 -2.47 39.32
CA MET A 375 2.42 -2.36 37.89
C MET A 375 2.70 -0.97 37.35
N THR A 376 3.12 -0.91 36.10
CA THR A 376 3.29 0.33 35.35
C THR A 376 2.47 0.29 34.08
N GLU A 377 1.67 1.31 33.86
CA GLU A 377 1.00 1.55 32.59
C GLU A 377 2.01 2.09 31.58
N LEU A 378 2.11 1.47 30.43
CA LEU A 378 3.06 1.84 29.37
C LEU A 378 2.37 2.66 28.30
N LEU A 379 1.19 2.21 27.83
CA LEU A 379 0.48 2.79 26.72
C LEU A 379 -0.99 2.42 26.75
N GLU A 380 -1.86 3.34 26.38
CA GLU A 380 -3.27 3.12 26.10
C GLU A 380 -3.50 3.24 24.59
N ALA A 381 -4.17 2.25 23.98
CA ALA A 381 -4.50 2.24 22.56
C ALA A 381 -6.02 2.23 22.36
N SER A 382 -6.51 3.05 21.41
CA SER A 382 -7.90 3.07 20.98
C SER A 382 -7.98 3.31 19.48
N ALA A 383 -9.07 2.91 18.81
CA ALA A 383 -9.26 3.12 17.39
C ALA A 383 -10.58 3.83 17.09
N ARG A 384 -10.54 4.83 16.21
CA ARG A 384 -11.70 5.49 15.62
C ARG A 384 -11.77 5.12 14.14
N TYR A 385 -12.94 4.70 13.63
CA TYR A 385 -13.06 4.23 12.26
C TYR A 385 -14.50 4.28 11.75
N ALA A 386 -14.68 4.28 10.44
CA ALA A 386 -15.97 4.08 9.82
C ALA A 386 -16.27 2.58 9.72
N ASP A 387 -17.23 2.09 10.50
CA ASP A 387 -17.67 0.70 10.47
C ASP A 387 -18.69 0.50 9.35
N LEU A 388 -18.39 -0.41 8.42
CA LEU A 388 -19.25 -0.72 7.29
C LEU A 388 -20.23 -1.87 7.53
N THR A 389 -20.15 -2.52 8.71
CA THR A 389 -20.96 -3.69 9.05
C THR A 389 -22.22 -3.35 9.84
N LEU A 390 -22.20 -2.25 10.63
CA LEU A 390 -23.26 -1.90 11.58
C LEU A 390 -24.56 -1.40 10.94
N GLN A 391 -24.47 -0.71 9.79
CA GLN A 391 -25.65 -0.27 9.04
C GLN A 391 -25.41 -0.47 7.55
N ARG A 392 -26.35 -1.09 6.86
CA ARG A 392 -26.24 -1.35 5.42
C ARG A 392 -26.01 -0.04 4.64
N GLY A 393 -24.84 0.11 4.05
CA GLY A 393 -24.50 1.22 3.15
C GLY A 393 -24.14 2.56 3.82
N VAL A 394 -24.30 2.70 5.13
CA VAL A 394 -23.90 3.91 5.88
C VAL A 394 -22.74 3.55 6.79
N GLY A 395 -21.51 4.04 6.50
CA GLY A 395 -20.38 3.84 7.42
C GLY A 395 -20.63 4.62 8.71
N VAL A 396 -20.89 3.91 9.78
CA VAL A 396 -21.06 4.50 11.11
C VAL A 396 -19.69 4.78 11.69
N LEU A 397 -19.44 6.04 12.09
CA LEU A 397 -18.21 6.39 12.78
C LEU A 397 -18.29 5.87 14.21
N VAL A 398 -17.37 4.98 14.57
CA VAL A 398 -17.32 4.32 15.89
C VAL A 398 -15.97 4.55 16.55
N GLN A 399 -15.99 4.50 17.87
CA GLN A 399 -14.79 4.49 18.72
C GLN A 399 -14.71 3.12 19.39
N SER A 400 -13.58 2.41 19.23
CA SER A 400 -13.35 1.16 19.96
C SER A 400 -13.17 1.42 21.46
N SER A 401 -13.41 0.41 22.27
CA SER A 401 -12.95 0.44 23.66
C SER A 401 -11.43 0.59 23.70
N SER A 402 -10.91 1.33 24.69
CA SER A 402 -9.46 1.44 24.87
C SER A 402 -8.90 0.17 25.52
N VAL A 403 -7.64 -0.15 25.15
CA VAL A 403 -6.88 -1.26 25.75
C VAL A 403 -5.59 -0.72 26.34
N LEU A 404 -5.21 -1.25 27.49
CA LEU A 404 -4.05 -0.79 28.25
C LEU A 404 -2.91 -1.80 28.14
N MET A 405 -1.71 -1.31 27.81
CA MET A 405 -0.47 -2.07 27.88
C MET A 405 0.21 -1.81 29.22
N THR A 406 0.47 -2.86 29.97
CA THR A 406 1.06 -2.78 31.31
C THR A 406 2.23 -3.74 31.46
N ALA A 407 3.14 -3.44 32.38
CA ALA A 407 4.23 -4.33 32.80
C ALA A 407 4.38 -4.33 34.33
N GLU A 408 4.71 -5.49 34.89
CA GLU A 408 5.07 -5.63 36.30
C GLU A 408 6.43 -4.98 36.59
N ARG A 409 6.62 -4.45 37.80
CA ARG A 409 7.89 -3.89 38.26
C ARG A 409 8.55 -4.78 39.32
N VAL A 410 9.64 -5.39 38.93
CA VAL A 410 10.41 -6.30 39.77
C VAL A 410 11.69 -5.65 40.31
N ALA A 411 12.14 -6.04 41.49
CA ALA A 411 13.35 -5.47 42.11
C ALA A 411 14.62 -5.85 41.32
N GLU A 412 14.69 -7.09 40.87
CA GLU A 412 15.81 -7.60 40.07
C GLU A 412 15.28 -8.24 38.77
N PRO A 413 16.02 -8.14 37.66
CA PRO A 413 15.68 -8.81 36.42
C PRO A 413 15.63 -10.32 36.67
N GLN A 414 14.61 -10.99 36.16
CA GLN A 414 14.58 -12.45 36.13
C GLN A 414 15.53 -12.92 35.01
N PRO A 415 16.61 -13.64 35.34
CA PRO A 415 17.64 -14.00 34.34
C PRO A 415 17.12 -14.98 33.26
N GLU A 416 15.97 -15.61 33.49
CA GLU A 416 15.34 -16.58 32.58
C GLU A 416 14.03 -16.05 31.98
N ALA A 417 13.72 -14.75 32.04
CA ALA A 417 12.52 -14.19 31.43
C ALA A 417 12.57 -14.35 29.91
N GLU A 418 11.72 -15.24 29.38
CA GLU A 418 11.54 -15.39 27.94
C GLU A 418 10.69 -14.21 27.43
N PRO A 419 11.06 -13.59 26.27
CA PRO A 419 10.27 -12.54 25.67
C PRO A 419 8.96 -13.10 25.11
N ASP A 420 7.91 -12.28 25.08
CA ASP A 420 6.63 -12.65 24.46
C ASP A 420 6.85 -13.09 23.01
N GLU A 421 6.33 -14.26 22.68
CA GLU A 421 6.56 -14.92 21.38
C GLU A 421 5.99 -14.10 20.22
N GLU A 422 4.82 -13.50 20.40
CA GLU A 422 4.14 -12.72 19.37
C GLU A 422 4.88 -11.39 19.11
N VAL A 423 5.26 -10.68 20.18
CA VAL A 423 6.06 -9.44 20.07
C VAL A 423 7.37 -9.71 19.34
N SER A 424 8.05 -10.80 19.71
CA SER A 424 9.31 -11.20 19.10
C SER A 424 9.11 -11.59 17.62
N ALA A 425 8.04 -12.31 17.26
CA ALA A 425 7.76 -12.67 15.88
C ALA A 425 7.50 -11.43 15.01
N GLN A 426 6.75 -10.45 15.52
CA GLN A 426 6.47 -9.22 14.80
C GLN A 426 7.69 -8.29 14.72
N ARG A 427 8.56 -8.29 15.71
CA ARG A 427 9.86 -7.62 15.66
C ARG A 427 10.75 -8.23 14.58
N GLU A 428 10.89 -9.56 14.53
CA GLU A 428 11.63 -10.27 13.49
C GLU A 428 11.10 -9.93 12.09
N ARG A 429 9.77 -9.87 11.90
CA ARG A 429 9.15 -9.44 10.64
C ARG A 429 9.61 -8.03 10.24
N VAL A 430 9.63 -7.09 11.18
CA VAL A 430 10.09 -5.71 10.92
C VAL A 430 11.56 -5.69 10.54
N GLU A 431 12.43 -6.36 11.30
CA GLU A 431 13.87 -6.42 11.08
C GLU A 431 14.21 -7.06 9.72
N VAL A 432 13.57 -8.18 9.36
CA VAL A 432 13.76 -8.86 8.06
C VAL A 432 13.26 -7.97 6.92
N THR A 433 12.11 -7.33 7.08
CA THR A 433 11.57 -6.43 6.04
C THR A 433 12.51 -5.24 5.79
N GLN A 434 13.10 -4.67 6.83
CA GLN A 434 14.09 -3.60 6.70
C GLN A 434 15.36 -4.08 5.98
N ALA A 435 15.86 -5.27 6.35
CA ALA A 435 17.03 -5.87 5.69
C ALA A 435 16.78 -6.13 4.19
N LEU A 436 15.59 -6.64 3.83
CA LEU A 436 15.19 -6.83 2.43
C LEU A 436 15.16 -5.51 1.65
N GLN A 437 14.64 -4.43 2.25
CA GLN A 437 14.59 -3.11 1.62
C GLN A 437 15.98 -2.51 1.39
N GLU A 438 16.84 -2.57 2.40
CA GLU A 438 18.21 -2.06 2.30
C GLU A 438 19.00 -2.87 1.27
N ALA A 439 18.86 -4.21 1.26
CA ALA A 439 19.50 -5.07 0.29
C ALA A 439 18.99 -4.80 -1.13
N ALA A 440 17.69 -4.51 -1.32
CA ALA A 440 17.12 -4.11 -2.59
C ALA A 440 17.73 -2.79 -3.10
N ALA A 441 17.90 -1.79 -2.21
CA ALA A 441 18.55 -0.53 -2.55
C ALA A 441 20.02 -0.70 -2.93
N HIS A 442 20.76 -1.61 -2.27
CA HIS A 442 22.12 -1.98 -2.67
C HIS A 442 22.15 -2.66 -4.04
N SER A 443 21.23 -3.58 -4.31
CA SER A 443 21.12 -4.29 -5.59
C SER A 443 20.76 -3.35 -6.74
N ASP A 444 19.86 -2.38 -6.51
CA ASP A 444 19.53 -1.33 -7.48
C ASP A 444 20.74 -0.44 -7.83
N ALA A 445 21.64 -0.26 -6.88
CA ALA A 445 22.90 0.45 -7.07
C ALA A 445 24.06 -0.44 -7.60
N GLY A 446 23.76 -1.71 -7.94
CA GLY A 446 24.75 -2.68 -8.45
C GLY A 446 25.71 -3.25 -7.39
N ARG A 447 25.44 -3.01 -6.09
CA ARG A 447 26.28 -3.45 -4.97
C ARG A 447 25.80 -4.79 -4.40
N TYR A 448 25.89 -5.86 -5.21
CA TYR A 448 25.32 -7.18 -4.89
C TYR A 448 26.00 -7.86 -3.69
N GLU A 449 27.32 -7.70 -3.53
CA GLU A 449 28.05 -8.23 -2.36
C GLU A 449 27.56 -7.61 -1.05
N ALA A 450 27.34 -6.30 -1.02
CA ALA A 450 26.79 -5.61 0.16
C ALA A 450 25.37 -6.08 0.47
N ALA A 451 24.53 -6.31 -0.55
CA ALA A 451 23.21 -6.88 -0.38
C ALA A 451 23.26 -8.29 0.24
N GLN A 452 24.16 -9.15 -0.26
CA GLN A 452 24.36 -10.49 0.29
C GLN A 452 24.81 -10.48 1.76
N GLN A 453 25.77 -9.63 2.12
CA GLN A 453 26.25 -9.49 3.50
C GLN A 453 25.14 -9.02 4.45
N LEU A 454 24.30 -8.09 4.00
CA LEU A 454 23.14 -7.61 4.76
C LEU A 454 22.13 -8.72 5.04
N LEU A 455 21.76 -9.48 4.00
CA LEU A 455 20.81 -10.59 4.13
C LEU A 455 21.39 -11.73 4.98
N GLU A 456 22.67 -12.03 4.87
CA GLU A 456 23.35 -13.01 5.71
C GLU A 456 23.37 -12.60 7.19
N ALA A 457 23.65 -11.33 7.47
CA ALA A 457 23.60 -10.80 8.82
C ALA A 457 22.17 -10.80 9.42
N ALA A 458 21.14 -10.62 8.59
CA ALA A 458 19.75 -10.73 9.01
C ALA A 458 19.36 -12.19 9.31
N ASP A 459 19.80 -13.13 8.48
CA ASP A 459 19.59 -14.56 8.66
C ASP A 459 20.23 -15.08 9.96
N GLN A 460 21.50 -14.71 10.21
CA GLN A 460 22.20 -15.02 11.46
C GLN A 460 21.50 -14.46 12.70
N ARG A 461 20.96 -13.24 12.62
CA ARG A 461 20.18 -12.64 13.72
C ARG A 461 18.90 -13.40 13.97
N LEU A 462 18.17 -13.75 12.90
CA LEU A 462 16.94 -14.53 12.98
C LEU A 462 17.21 -15.91 13.61
N GLU A 463 18.29 -16.61 13.22
CA GLU A 463 18.67 -17.89 13.80
C GLU A 463 19.15 -17.81 15.26
N SER A 464 19.86 -16.74 15.61
CA SER A 464 20.42 -16.52 16.97
C SER A 464 19.37 -16.13 18.01
N ALA A 465 18.13 -15.87 17.61
CA ALA A 465 17.01 -15.53 18.51
C ALA A 465 16.65 -16.64 19.52
N GLY A 466 17.33 -17.79 19.47
CA GLY A 466 17.44 -18.79 20.55
C GLY A 466 16.15 -19.48 20.96
N ARG A 467 15.12 -19.51 20.11
CA ARG A 467 13.82 -20.11 20.40
C ARG A 467 13.87 -21.63 20.41
N LYS A 468 13.23 -22.24 21.42
CA LYS A 468 13.09 -23.71 21.53
C LYS A 468 12.28 -24.28 20.37
N GLU A 469 11.27 -23.55 19.86
CA GLU A 469 10.46 -23.91 18.71
C GLU A 469 10.44 -22.77 17.67
N LYS A 470 10.68 -23.11 16.41
CA LYS A 470 10.60 -22.14 15.29
C LYS A 470 9.14 -21.94 14.91
N THR A 471 8.63 -20.73 15.10
CA THR A 471 7.26 -20.37 14.72
C THR A 471 7.05 -20.45 13.20
N ARG A 472 5.77 -20.50 12.78
CA ARG A 472 5.43 -20.42 11.35
C ARG A 472 5.95 -19.12 10.72
N VAL A 473 5.89 -18.00 11.45
CA VAL A 473 6.41 -16.69 11.03
C VAL A 473 7.92 -16.77 10.82
N HIS A 474 8.66 -17.28 11.79
CA HIS A 474 10.11 -17.44 11.73
C HIS A 474 10.53 -18.26 10.49
N ASN A 475 9.91 -19.42 10.25
CA ASN A 475 10.24 -20.28 9.11
C ASN A 475 9.94 -19.58 7.76
N ALA A 476 8.85 -18.80 7.71
CA ALA A 476 8.50 -18.05 6.51
C ALA A 476 9.50 -16.93 6.22
N LEU A 477 9.95 -16.19 7.26
CA LEU A 477 10.95 -15.14 7.14
C LEU A 477 12.33 -15.67 6.74
N ALA A 478 12.76 -16.81 7.31
CA ALA A 478 14.02 -17.47 6.93
C ALA A 478 13.99 -17.90 5.45
N GLN A 479 12.87 -18.43 4.98
CA GLN A 479 12.72 -18.78 3.57
C GLN A 479 12.77 -17.55 2.66
N GLU A 480 12.11 -16.45 3.06
CA GLU A 480 12.11 -15.19 2.29
C GLU A 480 13.53 -14.61 2.16
N LEU A 481 14.33 -14.65 3.25
CA LEU A 481 15.74 -14.24 3.20
C LEU A 481 16.56 -15.13 2.25
N ALA A 482 16.34 -16.46 2.26
CA ALA A 482 17.03 -17.39 1.37
C ALA A 482 16.67 -17.14 -0.11
N ASP A 483 15.39 -16.91 -0.42
CA ASP A 483 14.91 -16.60 -1.77
C ASP A 483 15.47 -15.26 -2.25
N ALA A 484 15.44 -14.21 -1.40
CA ALA A 484 16.00 -12.91 -1.71
C ALA A 484 17.52 -12.98 -1.99
N ARG A 485 18.27 -13.78 -1.24
CA ARG A 485 19.71 -14.03 -1.51
C ARG A 485 19.90 -14.64 -2.91
N GLY A 486 19.05 -15.59 -3.30
CA GLY A 486 19.05 -16.15 -4.64
C GLY A 486 18.80 -15.12 -5.75
N ARG A 487 17.86 -14.22 -5.54
CA ARG A 487 17.46 -13.16 -6.50
C ARG A 487 18.47 -12.00 -6.57
N MET A 488 19.21 -11.74 -5.52
CA MET A 488 20.21 -10.66 -5.43
C MET A 488 21.65 -11.12 -5.65
N LYS A 489 21.90 -12.37 -6.11
CA LYS A 489 23.26 -12.89 -6.29
C LYS A 489 24.03 -12.26 -7.46
N SER A 490 23.33 -11.69 -8.44
CA SER A 490 23.95 -11.10 -9.62
C SER A 490 23.00 -10.12 -10.31
N ARG A 491 23.57 -9.27 -11.18
CA ARG A 491 22.79 -8.37 -12.02
C ARG A 491 21.72 -9.08 -12.84
N GLY A 492 22.07 -10.21 -13.45
CA GLY A 492 21.13 -10.99 -14.27
C GLY A 492 19.96 -11.51 -13.45
N ALA A 493 20.19 -12.08 -12.26
CA ALA A 493 19.13 -12.57 -11.39
C ALA A 493 18.24 -11.42 -10.88
N TRP A 494 18.82 -10.24 -10.61
CA TRP A 494 18.09 -9.06 -10.16
C TRP A 494 17.18 -8.48 -11.26
N GLU A 495 17.71 -8.32 -12.47
CA GLU A 495 16.97 -7.77 -13.62
C GLU A 495 15.94 -8.76 -14.21
N GLN A 496 16.13 -10.07 -14.07
CA GLN A 496 15.22 -11.12 -14.54
C GLN A 496 14.12 -11.46 -13.50
N GLY A 497 13.42 -10.47 -12.98
CA GLY A 497 12.30 -10.63 -12.05
C GLY A 497 12.66 -10.52 -10.57
N GLY A 498 13.94 -10.70 -10.16
CA GLY A 498 14.34 -10.64 -8.76
C GLY A 498 14.00 -9.31 -8.09
N ARG A 499 14.14 -8.18 -8.82
CA ARG A 499 13.72 -6.86 -8.35
C ARG A 499 12.24 -6.81 -7.99
N ALA A 500 11.38 -7.36 -8.82
CA ALA A 500 9.94 -7.34 -8.62
C ALA A 500 9.51 -8.25 -7.47
N GLU A 501 10.06 -9.47 -7.39
CA GLU A 501 9.73 -10.40 -6.32
C GLU A 501 10.11 -9.89 -4.95
N VAL A 502 11.33 -9.37 -4.80
CA VAL A 502 11.77 -8.84 -3.49
C VAL A 502 10.95 -7.62 -3.07
N ARG A 503 10.56 -6.76 -4.02
CA ARG A 503 9.68 -5.63 -3.72
C ARG A 503 8.27 -6.05 -3.35
N ASP A 504 7.71 -7.06 -4.03
CA ASP A 504 6.42 -7.66 -3.67
C ASP A 504 6.46 -8.25 -2.25
N ALA A 505 7.50 -9.02 -1.91
CA ALA A 505 7.70 -9.56 -0.58
C ALA A 505 7.83 -8.47 0.50
N CYS A 506 8.63 -7.43 0.25
CA CYS A 506 8.73 -6.29 1.15
C CYS A 506 7.38 -5.62 1.40
N GLN A 507 6.60 -5.38 0.35
CA GLN A 507 5.28 -4.75 0.48
C GLN A 507 4.30 -5.64 1.22
N MET A 508 4.31 -6.94 0.95
CA MET A 508 3.48 -7.93 1.65
C MET A 508 3.73 -7.91 3.16
N HIS A 509 4.99 -7.96 3.58
CA HIS A 509 5.35 -7.92 5.00
C HIS A 509 5.08 -6.56 5.65
N LYS A 510 5.33 -5.46 4.94
CA LYS A 510 5.01 -4.10 5.42
C LYS A 510 3.53 -3.91 5.65
N MET A 511 2.73 -4.26 4.61
CA MET A 511 1.28 -4.07 4.62
C MET A 511 0.56 -5.17 5.38
N GLN A 512 1.23 -6.28 5.72
CA GLN A 512 0.62 -7.48 6.31
C GLN A 512 -0.61 -7.92 5.51
N ARG A 513 -0.49 -7.89 4.17
CA ARG A 513 -1.57 -8.20 3.23
C ARG A 513 -1.04 -9.04 2.09
N CYS A 514 -1.71 -10.14 1.81
CA CYS A 514 -1.38 -10.97 0.66
C CYS A 514 -1.80 -10.28 -0.64
N THR A 515 -0.91 -10.30 -1.63
CA THR A 515 -1.14 -9.68 -2.94
C THR A 515 -1.40 -10.71 -4.02
N ASN A 516 -0.68 -11.85 -3.94
CA ASN A 516 -0.77 -12.90 -4.94
C ASN A 516 -0.46 -14.25 -4.28
N THR A 517 -1.36 -15.21 -4.42
CA THR A 517 -1.16 -16.59 -3.92
C THR A 517 -0.46 -17.49 -4.92
N ALA A 518 -0.39 -17.07 -6.19
CA ALA A 518 0.29 -17.80 -7.23
C ALA A 518 1.79 -17.57 -7.13
N SER A 519 2.53 -18.63 -6.89
CA SER A 519 3.98 -18.65 -6.95
C SER A 519 4.41 -19.61 -8.05
N SER A 520 5.20 -19.12 -8.97
CA SER A 520 5.83 -19.92 -10.03
C SER A 520 6.96 -20.82 -9.53
N SER A 521 7.40 -20.64 -8.28
CA SER A 521 8.48 -21.47 -7.76
C SER A 521 8.05 -22.95 -7.69
N LYS A 522 8.82 -23.79 -8.36
CA LYS A 522 8.67 -25.24 -8.43
C LYS A 522 8.83 -25.97 -7.07
N GLY A 523 8.88 -25.23 -5.96
CA GLY A 523 8.99 -25.73 -4.60
C GLY A 523 7.83 -25.25 -3.73
N GLY A 524 7.09 -26.17 -3.10
CA GLY A 524 5.89 -25.92 -2.30
C GLY A 524 6.08 -25.05 -1.03
N VAL A 525 7.26 -24.49 -0.79
CA VAL A 525 7.63 -23.76 0.42
C VAL A 525 7.28 -22.27 0.33
N GLN A 526 7.38 -21.65 -0.85
CA GLN A 526 7.07 -20.21 -1.04
C GLN A 526 5.59 -19.85 -0.79
N LYS A 527 4.68 -20.82 -0.87
CA LYS A 527 3.28 -20.63 -0.47
C LYS A 527 3.11 -20.25 1.00
N SER A 528 4.08 -20.58 1.85
CA SER A 528 3.96 -20.41 3.31
C SER A 528 3.94 -18.94 3.74
N ALA A 529 4.86 -18.11 3.24
CA ALA A 529 4.93 -16.69 3.64
C ALA A 529 3.74 -15.88 3.10
N LYS A 530 3.38 -16.08 1.81
CA LYS A 530 2.24 -15.39 1.18
C LYS A 530 0.90 -15.77 1.84
N MET A 531 0.74 -16.99 2.27
CA MET A 531 -0.47 -17.49 2.95
C MET A 531 -0.66 -16.95 4.38
N MET A 532 0.35 -16.29 4.97
CA MET A 532 0.23 -15.71 6.31
C MET A 532 -0.77 -14.55 6.38
N TYR A 533 -0.91 -13.80 5.29
CA TYR A 533 -1.68 -12.57 5.26
C TYR A 533 -2.93 -12.65 4.37
N ILE A 534 -3.27 -13.82 3.86
CA ILE A 534 -4.47 -13.99 3.05
C ILE A 534 -5.70 -14.03 3.95
N SER A 535 -6.72 -13.22 3.64
CA SER A 535 -8.02 -13.34 4.27
C SER A 535 -8.80 -14.51 3.67
N ALA A 536 -9.74 -15.09 4.44
CA ALA A 536 -10.58 -16.19 3.94
C ALA A 536 -11.35 -15.81 2.66
N GLN A 537 -11.80 -14.57 2.59
CA GLN A 537 -12.52 -14.07 1.41
C GLN A 537 -11.61 -13.94 0.19
N GLN A 538 -10.37 -13.47 0.37
CA GLN A 538 -9.38 -13.42 -0.72
C GLN A 538 -9.10 -14.83 -1.25
N ASP A 539 -8.87 -15.79 -0.34
CA ASP A 539 -8.62 -17.19 -0.75
C ASP A 539 -9.81 -17.78 -1.50
N GLU A 540 -11.04 -17.56 -1.02
CA GLU A 540 -12.25 -18.01 -1.71
C GLU A 540 -12.34 -17.48 -3.15
N TRP A 541 -12.07 -16.18 -3.36
CA TRP A 541 -12.10 -15.59 -4.70
C TRP A 541 -10.98 -16.14 -5.59
N VAL A 542 -9.80 -16.34 -5.04
CA VAL A 542 -8.70 -16.97 -5.75
C VAL A 542 -9.06 -18.42 -6.15
N GLN A 543 -9.67 -19.21 -5.26
CA GLN A 543 -10.12 -20.57 -5.59
C GLN A 543 -11.21 -20.56 -6.67
N ARG A 544 -12.17 -19.63 -6.60
CA ARG A 544 -13.18 -19.44 -7.66
C ARG A 544 -12.52 -19.13 -9.01
N SER A 545 -11.49 -18.28 -9.02
CA SER A 545 -10.79 -17.91 -10.25
C SER A 545 -10.08 -19.07 -10.91
N LYS A 546 -9.66 -20.10 -10.17
CA LYS A 546 -9.03 -21.32 -10.69
C LYS A 546 -10.04 -22.31 -11.32
N ASN A 547 -11.29 -22.24 -10.90
CA ASN A 547 -12.34 -23.14 -11.32
C ASN A 547 -13.19 -22.59 -12.49
N CYS A 548 -12.95 -21.37 -12.91
CA CYS A 548 -13.52 -20.72 -14.09
C CYS A 548 -12.51 -20.77 -15.26
#